data_bbe26bc87bf210f74c99dcd3f3b4019d
#
_entry.id   bbe26bc87bf210f74c99dcd3f3b4019d
#
_cell.length_a   1.000
_cell.length_b   1.000
_cell.length_c   1.000
_cell.angle_alpha   90.00
_cell.angle_beta   90.00
_cell.angle_gamma   90.00
#
_symmetry.space_group_name_H-M   'P 1'
#
loop_
_entity.id
_entity.type
_entity.pdbx_description
1 polymer ?
#
loop_
_entity_poly.entity_id
_entity_poly.type
_entity_poly.pdbx_seq_one_letter_code
_entity_poly.pdbx_strand_id
1 'polypeptide(L)'
;MGFLTYSAHSQLRSLFRQLVYWLQFCGVIALTAIALTACQAKSGIVPALPQHPNIQVFFNHNQAARYTDPYRNIERLGDNLERVLIDNVNKAKVSLDIAVQELRLPNISKAIVEAKLRGVNVRLILENNYSRAWSEFTPEQVEKLTTRDQDRYKEFQKFADINKDGRLSEDELDRRDGLRLLKAANVAWIDDTADGSKGSGLMHHKFVVIDNQIVLFGSANFTMSDVHGDFTKPDTRGNTNNLLRVDSKELATQFKKEFEIMWGDGPNGKPDSLFGTKKPSRKIDYIIIGGAQIRIKFSPDPEDTPREQTSNGLIATAIAGTKNNVDIALFVYSDPFISSILEERQQANVQIRTIVEPQFAYRDYSSTIDMWGLQSTQDCKTGKSSAWKQPLKTVGIPNLVSGDTLHHKFAILDRNLILTGSHNWTNSANRINDEVLVAIQNETVAANYQREYDRLYQDVTLGPPAKLVQATSKSCAERVKLKIKPTVEESNF
;
A
#
# COMPACT_ATOMS: atom_id res chain seq x y z
N MET A 1 -78.00 16.56 -38.77
CA MET A 1 -77.06 15.65 -38.10
C MET A 1 -75.76 15.44 -38.95
N GLY A 2 -74.89 16.42 -39.07
CA GLY A 2 -73.76 16.29 -39.97
C GLY A 2 -72.53 17.16 -39.66
N PHE A 3 -72.48 17.86 -38.52
CA PHE A 3 -71.40 18.80 -38.21
C PHE A 3 -70.56 18.45 -36.98
N LEU A 4 -70.90 17.42 -36.23
CA LEU A 4 -70.16 17.06 -35.00
C LEU A 4 -69.09 15.95 -35.16
N THR A 5 -69.04 15.27 -36.31
CA THR A 5 -68.10 14.15 -36.53
C THR A 5 -66.78 14.58 -37.16
N TYR A 6 -66.64 15.78 -37.76
CA TYR A 6 -65.43 16.21 -38.42
C TYR A 6 -64.37 16.82 -37.48
N SER A 7 -64.83 17.41 -36.34
CA SER A 7 -63.94 17.99 -35.32
C SER A 7 -63.16 16.96 -34.49
N ALA A 8 -63.79 15.85 -34.18
CA ALA A 8 -63.17 14.80 -33.35
C ALA A 8 -62.02 14.08 -34.08
N HIS A 9 -62.16 13.83 -35.38
CA HIS A 9 -61.15 13.16 -36.18
C HIS A 9 -59.86 14.01 -36.40
N SER A 10 -59.99 15.35 -36.48
CA SER A 10 -58.82 16.24 -36.63
C SER A 10 -58.02 16.36 -35.32
N GLN A 11 -58.68 16.39 -34.17
CA GLN A 11 -58.00 16.41 -32.86
C GLN A 11 -57.32 15.08 -32.53
N LEU A 12 -57.91 13.93 -32.88
CA LEU A 12 -57.28 12.62 -32.70
C LEU A 12 -56.01 12.49 -33.58
N ARG A 13 -56.04 12.99 -34.82
CA ARG A 13 -54.84 12.98 -35.69
C ARG A 13 -53.73 13.92 -35.19
N SER A 14 -54.08 15.03 -34.58
CA SER A 14 -53.10 15.94 -33.95
C SER A 14 -52.43 15.31 -32.73
N LEU A 15 -53.23 14.69 -31.84
CA LEU A 15 -52.74 13.98 -30.66
C LEU A 15 -51.85 12.78 -31.06
N PHE A 16 -52.23 12.03 -32.08
CA PHE A 16 -51.45 10.90 -32.56
C PHE A 16 -50.08 11.37 -33.16
N ARG A 17 -50.06 12.47 -33.90
CA ARG A 17 -48.81 13.08 -34.38
C ARG A 17 -47.91 13.56 -33.25
N GLN A 18 -48.46 14.22 -32.24
CA GLN A 18 -47.67 14.64 -31.07
C GLN A 18 -47.11 13.43 -30.30
N LEU A 19 -47.86 12.37 -30.14
CA LEU A 19 -47.39 11.14 -29.48
C LEU A 19 -46.24 10.47 -30.24
N VAL A 20 -46.34 10.42 -31.58
CA VAL A 20 -45.28 9.88 -32.46
C VAL A 20 -44.01 10.75 -32.38
N TYR A 21 -44.13 12.06 -32.36
CA TYR A 21 -42.98 12.96 -32.18
C TYR A 21 -42.32 12.81 -30.80
N TRP A 22 -43.13 12.64 -29.75
CA TRP A 22 -42.62 12.37 -28.39
C TRP A 22 -41.89 11.04 -28.30
N LEU A 23 -42.41 9.99 -28.89
CA LEU A 23 -41.75 8.66 -28.95
C LEU A 23 -40.47 8.68 -29.77
N GLN A 24 -40.43 9.42 -30.87
CA GLN A 24 -39.20 9.62 -31.66
C GLN A 24 -38.17 10.44 -30.89
N PHE A 25 -38.58 11.48 -30.18
CA PHE A 25 -37.67 12.30 -29.36
C PHE A 25 -37.09 11.52 -28.16
N CYS A 26 -37.92 10.72 -27.46
CA CYS A 26 -37.45 9.84 -26.39
C CYS A 26 -36.55 8.73 -26.93
N GLY A 27 -36.83 8.19 -28.11
CA GLY A 27 -35.98 7.19 -28.77
C GLY A 27 -34.59 7.73 -29.15
N VAL A 28 -34.51 9.00 -29.61
CA VAL A 28 -33.23 9.64 -29.92
C VAL A 28 -32.43 9.93 -28.66
N ILE A 29 -33.07 10.36 -27.58
CA ILE A 29 -32.41 10.58 -26.29
C ILE A 29 -31.88 9.26 -25.71
N ALA A 30 -32.66 8.19 -25.78
CA ALA A 30 -32.22 6.86 -25.33
C ALA A 30 -31.04 6.33 -26.15
N LEU A 31 -31.06 6.50 -27.48
CA LEU A 31 -29.97 6.09 -28.36
C LEU A 31 -28.69 6.93 -28.15
N THR A 32 -28.82 8.24 -27.90
CA THR A 32 -27.66 9.10 -27.55
C THR A 32 -27.09 8.76 -26.18
N ALA A 33 -27.92 8.42 -25.18
CA ALA A 33 -27.45 7.97 -23.87
C ALA A 33 -26.72 6.63 -23.95
N ILE A 34 -27.21 5.69 -24.76
CA ILE A 34 -26.56 4.38 -25.01
C ILE A 34 -25.26 4.58 -25.81
N ALA A 35 -25.21 5.49 -26.77
CA ALA A 35 -24.00 5.80 -27.53
C ALA A 35 -22.93 6.50 -26.65
N LEU A 36 -23.31 7.35 -25.72
CA LEU A 36 -22.39 7.97 -24.76
C LEU A 36 -21.83 6.96 -23.77
N THR A 37 -22.63 6.00 -23.28
CA THR A 37 -22.15 4.91 -22.43
C THR A 37 -21.25 3.92 -23.20
N ALA A 38 -21.58 3.62 -24.46
CA ALA A 38 -20.74 2.76 -25.31
C ALA A 38 -19.41 3.42 -25.73
N CYS A 39 -19.35 4.76 -25.86
CA CYS A 39 -18.09 5.48 -26.10
C CYS A 39 -17.21 5.53 -24.82
N GLN A 40 -17.78 5.59 -23.62
CA GLN A 40 -17.00 5.49 -22.38
C GLN A 40 -16.39 4.11 -22.15
N ALA A 41 -17.05 3.04 -22.60
CA ALA A 41 -16.51 1.66 -22.51
C ALA A 41 -15.25 1.44 -23.40
N LYS A 42 -15.00 2.29 -24.40
CA LYS A 42 -13.80 2.22 -25.26
C LYS A 42 -12.56 2.90 -24.68
N SER A 43 -12.70 3.75 -23.66
CA SER A 43 -11.56 4.48 -23.07
C SER A 43 -10.82 3.69 -21.96
N GLY A 44 -11.38 2.63 -21.43
CA GLY A 44 -10.80 1.84 -20.33
C GLY A 44 -10.64 2.63 -19.02
N ILE A 45 -11.11 3.88 -18.94
CA ILE A 45 -11.06 4.71 -17.76
C ILE A 45 -12.47 4.80 -17.16
N VAL A 46 -12.59 4.42 -15.89
CA VAL A 46 -13.84 4.59 -15.11
C VAL A 46 -13.91 6.01 -14.53
N PRO A 47 -15.10 6.57 -14.22
CA PRO A 47 -15.21 7.88 -13.57
C PRO A 47 -14.49 7.88 -12.21
N ALA A 48 -13.79 8.99 -11.91
CA ALA A 48 -13.16 9.16 -10.60
C ALA A 48 -14.22 9.21 -9.47
N LEU A 49 -13.92 8.62 -8.33
CA LEU A 49 -14.73 8.78 -7.12
C LEU A 49 -14.44 10.12 -6.45
N PRO A 50 -15.42 10.70 -5.73
CA PRO A 50 -15.18 11.85 -4.87
C PRO A 50 -14.05 11.57 -3.88
N GLN A 51 -13.28 12.61 -3.57
CA GLN A 51 -12.28 12.60 -2.52
C GLN A 51 -12.78 13.39 -1.31
N HIS A 52 -12.39 12.97 -0.13
CA HIS A 52 -12.64 13.78 1.07
C HIS A 52 -11.78 15.06 1.04
N PRO A 53 -12.31 16.24 1.40
CA PRO A 53 -11.59 17.50 1.22
C PRO A 53 -10.22 17.56 1.89
N ASN A 54 -10.06 16.93 3.04
CA ASN A 54 -8.79 16.89 3.78
C ASN A 54 -8.02 15.58 3.63
N ILE A 55 -8.62 14.50 3.07
CA ILE A 55 -8.00 13.18 2.97
C ILE A 55 -8.13 12.71 1.52
N GLN A 56 -7.04 12.75 0.80
CA GLN A 56 -6.98 12.27 -0.58
C GLN A 56 -6.30 10.91 -0.63
N VAL A 57 -6.85 10.00 -1.43
CA VAL A 57 -6.36 8.63 -1.59
C VAL A 57 -5.93 8.41 -3.03
N PHE A 58 -4.75 7.84 -3.21
CA PHE A 58 -4.15 7.53 -4.50
C PHE A 58 -3.72 6.06 -4.55
N PHE A 59 -3.94 5.41 -5.69
CA PHE A 59 -3.51 4.04 -5.95
C PHE A 59 -2.76 3.98 -7.29
N ASN A 60 -1.57 3.42 -7.31
CA ASN A 60 -0.81 3.28 -8.55
C ASN A 60 -1.47 2.37 -9.60
N HIS A 61 -2.55 1.68 -9.24
CA HIS A 61 -3.39 0.88 -10.16
C HIS A 61 -4.82 1.43 -10.31
N ASN A 62 -5.06 2.70 -9.94
CA ASN A 62 -6.38 3.34 -10.06
C ASN A 62 -6.90 3.29 -11.50
N GLN A 63 -8.09 2.72 -11.70
CA GLN A 63 -8.73 2.63 -13.03
C GLN A 63 -9.28 3.96 -13.55
N ALA A 64 -9.38 4.97 -12.68
CA ALA A 64 -9.90 6.31 -13.01
C ALA A 64 -8.81 7.32 -13.42
N ALA A 65 -7.55 6.91 -13.48
CA ALA A 65 -6.44 7.80 -13.75
C ALA A 65 -5.47 7.20 -14.78
N ARG A 66 -4.75 8.07 -15.48
CA ARG A 66 -3.66 7.73 -16.38
C ARG A 66 -2.52 8.72 -16.23
N TYR A 67 -1.31 8.27 -16.51
CA TYR A 67 -0.14 9.12 -16.60
C TYR A 67 0.89 8.53 -17.58
N THR A 68 1.80 9.37 -18.04
CA THR A 68 2.97 8.92 -18.78
C THR A 68 4.12 8.69 -17.80
N ASP A 69 4.68 7.49 -17.81
CA ASP A 69 5.85 7.11 -17.02
C ASP A 69 7.04 8.02 -17.37
N PRO A 70 7.62 8.75 -16.41
CA PRO A 70 8.63 9.76 -16.70
C PRO A 70 9.99 9.18 -17.13
N TYR A 71 10.19 7.88 -16.97
CA TYR A 71 11.46 7.22 -17.25
C TYR A 71 11.46 6.44 -18.56
N ARG A 72 10.30 5.89 -18.96
CA ARG A 72 10.14 5.05 -20.15
C ARG A 72 9.27 5.67 -21.23
N ASN A 73 8.60 6.79 -20.92
CA ASN A 73 7.67 7.49 -21.81
C ASN A 73 6.53 6.57 -22.35
N ILE A 74 6.02 5.70 -21.48
CA ILE A 74 4.89 4.81 -21.78
C ILE A 74 3.68 5.21 -20.96
N GLU A 75 2.48 5.03 -21.52
CA GLU A 75 1.23 5.32 -20.83
C GLU A 75 0.93 4.25 -19.78
N ARG A 76 0.50 4.67 -18.59
CA ARG A 76 0.14 3.84 -17.45
C ARG A 76 -1.26 4.16 -16.98
N LEU A 77 -2.06 3.13 -16.67
CA LEU A 77 -3.27 3.26 -15.85
C LEU A 77 -2.84 3.33 -14.39
N GLY A 78 -3.36 4.31 -13.65
CA GLY A 78 -3.08 4.50 -12.23
C GLY A 78 -2.81 5.94 -11.88
N ASP A 79 -2.77 6.23 -10.58
CA ASP A 79 -2.27 7.51 -10.09
C ASP A 79 -0.74 7.50 -10.13
N ASN A 80 -0.14 8.60 -10.58
CA ASN A 80 1.31 8.78 -10.51
C ASN A 80 1.72 9.17 -9.07
N LEU A 81 2.01 8.17 -8.23
CA LEU A 81 2.38 8.40 -6.82
C LEU A 81 3.65 9.25 -6.69
N GLU A 82 4.63 9.09 -7.62
CA GLU A 82 5.83 9.91 -7.65
C GLU A 82 5.47 11.39 -7.85
N ARG A 83 4.58 11.69 -8.81
CA ARG A 83 4.13 13.05 -9.08
C ARG A 83 3.39 13.65 -7.90
N VAL A 84 2.53 12.87 -7.23
CA VAL A 84 1.83 13.30 -6.01
C VAL A 84 2.82 13.72 -4.92
N LEU A 85 3.87 12.91 -4.69
CA LEU A 85 4.94 13.25 -3.74
C LEU A 85 5.67 14.52 -4.15
N ILE A 86 6.15 14.63 -5.40
CA ILE A 86 6.88 15.77 -5.92
C ILE A 86 6.05 17.06 -5.80
N ASP A 87 4.78 17.03 -6.21
CA ASP A 87 3.91 18.21 -6.18
C ASP A 87 3.69 18.75 -4.75
N ASN A 88 3.71 17.88 -3.75
CA ASN A 88 3.60 18.28 -2.37
C ASN A 88 4.95 18.74 -1.79
N VAL A 89 6.05 18.06 -2.07
CA VAL A 89 7.42 18.47 -1.69
C VAL A 89 7.73 19.86 -2.26
N ASN A 90 7.32 20.14 -3.49
CA ASN A 90 7.52 21.46 -4.12
C ASN A 90 6.76 22.58 -3.45
N LYS A 91 5.71 22.28 -2.67
CA LYS A 91 4.93 23.28 -1.90
C LYS A 91 5.51 23.54 -0.51
N ALA A 92 6.48 22.75 -0.05
CA ALA A 92 7.15 22.93 1.23
C ALA A 92 7.80 24.32 1.33
N LYS A 93 7.59 25.00 2.47
CA LYS A 93 8.11 26.36 2.72
C LYS A 93 9.03 26.45 3.93
N VAL A 94 8.80 25.58 4.93
CA VAL A 94 9.48 25.66 6.23
C VAL A 94 10.24 24.37 6.52
N SER A 95 9.58 23.21 6.46
CA SER A 95 10.18 21.93 6.85
C SER A 95 9.69 20.77 5.99
N LEU A 96 10.56 19.79 5.82
CA LEU A 96 10.30 18.55 5.11
C LEU A 96 10.94 17.40 5.87
N ASP A 97 10.15 16.63 6.61
CA ASP A 97 10.60 15.48 7.37
C ASP A 97 10.14 14.20 6.65
N ILE A 98 11.07 13.37 6.21
CA ILE A 98 10.84 12.17 5.42
C ILE A 98 11.35 10.96 6.18
N ALA A 99 10.47 9.97 6.46
CA ALA A 99 10.89 8.66 6.92
C ALA A 99 10.36 7.62 5.92
N VAL A 100 11.26 7.00 5.18
CA VAL A 100 10.93 5.99 4.19
C VAL A 100 11.97 4.87 4.20
N GLN A 101 11.50 3.63 4.21
CA GLN A 101 12.39 2.47 4.19
C GLN A 101 13.37 2.54 3.02
N GLU A 102 12.88 2.82 1.81
CA GLU A 102 13.72 2.89 0.62
C GLU A 102 13.33 4.06 -0.29
N LEU A 103 14.32 4.87 -0.69
CA LEU A 103 14.20 5.95 -1.65
C LEU A 103 15.21 5.73 -2.77
N ARG A 104 14.72 5.53 -4.01
CA ARG A 104 15.54 5.31 -5.20
C ARG A 104 15.11 6.18 -6.39
N LEU A 105 13.90 6.74 -6.39
CA LEU A 105 13.38 7.54 -7.50
C LEU A 105 14.11 8.90 -7.59
N PRO A 106 14.86 9.15 -8.66
CA PRO A 106 15.69 10.36 -8.76
C PRO A 106 14.87 11.65 -8.85
N ASN A 107 13.65 11.63 -9.41
CA ASN A 107 12.83 12.84 -9.48
C ASN A 107 12.31 13.26 -8.09
N ILE A 108 12.05 12.32 -7.18
CA ILE A 108 11.74 12.64 -5.78
C ILE A 108 12.98 13.25 -5.12
N SER A 109 14.16 12.63 -5.29
CA SER A 109 15.42 13.15 -4.75
C SER A 109 15.73 14.56 -5.26
N LYS A 110 15.48 14.82 -6.54
CA LYS A 110 15.63 16.15 -7.14
C LYS A 110 14.69 17.17 -6.50
N ALA A 111 13.41 16.82 -6.32
CA ALA A 111 12.46 17.72 -5.64
C ALA A 111 12.87 18.02 -4.19
N ILE A 112 13.44 17.03 -3.48
CA ILE A 112 13.98 17.20 -2.12
C ILE A 112 15.17 18.18 -2.14
N VAL A 113 16.11 18.04 -3.09
CA VAL A 113 17.25 18.95 -3.28
C VAL A 113 16.75 20.37 -3.58
N GLU A 114 15.78 20.50 -4.48
CA GLU A 114 15.18 21.80 -4.83
C GLU A 114 14.48 22.44 -3.61
N ALA A 115 13.82 21.65 -2.75
CA ALA A 115 13.24 22.15 -1.50
C ALA A 115 14.34 22.71 -0.57
N LYS A 116 15.44 21.97 -0.39
CA LYS A 116 16.59 22.45 0.38
C LYS A 116 17.19 23.75 -0.19
N LEU A 117 17.35 23.85 -1.51
CA LEU A 117 17.86 25.05 -2.18
C LEU A 117 16.92 26.26 -1.99
N ARG A 118 15.62 26.04 -1.81
CA ARG A 118 14.68 27.08 -1.42
C ARG A 118 14.76 27.49 0.06
N GLY A 119 15.61 26.87 0.85
CA GLY A 119 15.78 27.16 2.29
C GLY A 119 14.86 26.35 3.19
N VAL A 120 14.17 25.32 2.68
CA VAL A 120 13.38 24.40 3.50
C VAL A 120 14.31 23.55 4.37
N ASN A 121 14.00 23.40 5.65
CA ASN A 121 14.70 22.48 6.53
C ASN A 121 14.33 21.04 6.19
N VAL A 122 15.24 20.33 5.52
CA VAL A 122 15.02 18.95 5.01
C VAL A 122 15.76 17.97 5.89
N ARG A 123 15.03 16.93 6.37
CA ARG A 123 15.58 15.83 7.15
C ARG A 123 15.05 14.50 6.60
N LEU A 124 15.92 13.49 6.51
CA LEU A 124 15.57 12.19 5.92
C LEU A 124 16.02 11.04 6.83
N ILE A 125 15.15 10.08 7.06
CA ILE A 125 15.43 8.81 7.74
C ILE A 125 15.21 7.66 6.76
N LEU A 126 16.19 6.78 6.62
CA LEU A 126 16.17 5.58 5.78
C LEU A 126 16.33 4.31 6.62
N GLU A 127 16.06 3.17 6.03
CA GLU A 127 16.45 1.88 6.58
C GLU A 127 17.88 1.56 6.14
N ASN A 128 18.71 1.02 7.02
CA ASN A 128 20.16 0.91 6.80
C ASN A 128 20.57 0.05 5.60
N ASN A 129 19.81 -1.01 5.27
CA ASN A 129 20.11 -1.83 4.10
C ASN A 129 19.88 -1.06 2.79
N TYR A 130 19.17 0.07 2.84
CA TYR A 130 18.80 0.89 1.69
C TYR A 130 19.38 2.32 1.76
N SER A 131 20.21 2.65 2.76
CA SER A 131 20.77 3.99 2.97
C SER A 131 22.01 4.30 2.12
N ARG A 132 22.50 3.33 1.34
CA ARG A 132 23.67 3.48 0.48
C ARG A 132 23.26 3.63 -0.99
N ALA A 133 23.91 4.58 -1.70
CA ALA A 133 23.73 4.76 -3.14
C ALA A 133 24.22 3.54 -3.93
N TRP A 134 23.49 3.14 -4.98
CA TRP A 134 23.91 2.03 -5.84
C TRP A 134 25.25 2.27 -6.52
N SER A 135 25.53 3.51 -6.91
CA SER A 135 26.80 3.95 -7.52
C SER A 135 28.02 3.81 -6.61
N GLU A 136 27.83 3.57 -5.31
CA GLU A 136 28.93 3.39 -4.34
C GLU A 136 29.34 1.93 -4.14
N PHE A 137 28.65 0.97 -4.76
CA PHE A 137 29.00 -0.44 -4.65
C PHE A 137 30.11 -0.80 -5.64
N THR A 138 31.19 -1.42 -5.15
CA THR A 138 32.20 -2.04 -6.03
C THR A 138 31.70 -3.38 -6.57
N PRO A 139 32.23 -3.89 -7.70
CA PRO A 139 31.88 -5.19 -8.23
C PRO A 139 31.96 -6.32 -7.20
N GLU A 140 33.03 -6.33 -6.38
CA GLU A 140 33.24 -7.36 -5.34
C GLU A 140 32.21 -7.25 -4.20
N GLN A 141 31.69 -6.06 -3.96
CA GLN A 141 30.61 -5.85 -2.99
C GLN A 141 29.26 -6.32 -3.55
N VAL A 142 29.01 -6.06 -4.83
CA VAL A 142 27.79 -6.55 -5.51
C VAL A 142 27.73 -8.07 -5.52
N GLU A 143 28.85 -8.76 -5.78
CA GLU A 143 28.92 -10.23 -5.75
C GLU A 143 28.55 -10.83 -4.38
N LYS A 144 28.74 -10.07 -3.29
CA LYS A 144 28.43 -10.48 -1.93
C LYS A 144 26.99 -10.19 -1.50
N LEU A 145 26.23 -9.45 -2.31
CA LEU A 145 24.83 -9.19 -2.05
C LEU A 145 23.99 -10.47 -2.18
N THR A 146 22.80 -10.45 -1.60
CA THR A 146 21.81 -11.50 -1.84
C THR A 146 21.46 -11.57 -3.32
N THR A 147 21.01 -12.72 -3.82
CA THR A 147 20.57 -12.86 -5.23
C THR A 147 19.54 -11.78 -5.60
N ARG A 148 18.59 -11.50 -4.70
CA ARG A 148 17.60 -10.44 -4.88
C ARG A 148 18.23 -9.06 -5.08
N ASP A 149 19.21 -8.70 -4.24
CA ASP A 149 19.83 -7.38 -4.33
C ASP A 149 20.78 -7.27 -5.53
N GLN A 150 21.42 -8.38 -5.94
CA GLN A 150 22.15 -8.42 -7.21
C GLN A 150 21.23 -8.15 -8.41
N ASP A 151 20.02 -8.72 -8.42
CA ASP A 151 19.05 -8.49 -9.49
C ASP A 151 18.55 -7.04 -9.48
N ARG A 152 18.33 -6.45 -8.29
CA ARG A 152 17.99 -5.02 -8.15
C ARG A 152 19.13 -4.10 -8.61
N TYR A 153 20.38 -4.50 -8.36
CA TYR A 153 21.54 -3.75 -8.87
C TYR A 153 21.60 -3.79 -10.40
N LYS A 154 21.35 -4.96 -11.03
CA LYS A 154 21.25 -5.08 -12.49
C LYS A 154 20.11 -4.22 -13.07
N GLU A 155 18.97 -4.18 -12.41
CA GLU A 155 17.86 -3.28 -12.78
C GLU A 155 18.29 -1.81 -12.70
N PHE A 156 18.99 -1.42 -11.62
CA PHE A 156 19.53 -0.08 -11.50
C PHE A 156 20.52 0.25 -12.62
N GLN A 157 21.44 -0.66 -12.97
CA GLN A 157 22.38 -0.44 -14.08
C GLN A 157 21.65 -0.14 -15.39
N LYS A 158 20.62 -0.91 -15.73
CA LYS A 158 19.83 -0.68 -16.95
C LYS A 158 18.98 0.60 -16.88
N PHE A 159 18.50 0.94 -15.69
CA PHE A 159 17.77 2.19 -15.45
C PHE A 159 18.67 3.42 -15.56
N ALA A 160 19.91 3.31 -15.09
CA ALA A 160 20.87 4.40 -15.09
C ALA A 160 21.54 4.61 -16.46
N ASP A 161 21.74 3.57 -17.24
CA ASP A 161 22.30 3.61 -18.61
C ASP A 161 21.30 4.28 -19.57
N ILE A 162 21.36 5.60 -19.66
CA ILE A 162 20.41 6.43 -20.44
C ILE A 162 20.69 6.30 -21.94
N ASN A 163 21.99 6.29 -22.30
CA ASN A 163 22.44 6.24 -23.69
C ASN A 163 22.49 4.79 -24.24
N LYS A 164 22.33 3.78 -23.38
CA LYS A 164 22.31 2.34 -23.69
C LYS A 164 23.62 1.83 -24.29
N ASP A 165 24.77 2.37 -23.85
CA ASP A 165 26.09 1.92 -24.30
C ASP A 165 26.69 0.81 -23.43
N GLY A 166 25.98 0.41 -22.36
CA GLY A 166 26.38 -0.65 -21.42
C GLY A 166 27.41 -0.19 -20.38
N ARG A 167 27.64 1.11 -20.26
CA ARG A 167 28.51 1.73 -19.26
C ARG A 167 27.75 2.81 -18.53
N LEU A 168 28.15 3.10 -17.30
CA LEU A 168 27.56 4.18 -16.52
C LEU A 168 28.56 5.33 -16.41
N SER A 169 28.25 6.44 -17.04
CA SER A 169 29.00 7.69 -16.89
C SER A 169 28.62 8.40 -15.58
N GLU A 170 29.49 9.30 -15.12
CA GLU A 170 29.21 10.15 -13.95
C GLU A 170 27.93 10.99 -14.13
N ASP A 171 27.70 11.53 -15.34
CA ASP A 171 26.48 12.30 -15.67
C ASP A 171 25.22 11.44 -15.53
N GLU A 172 25.24 10.19 -15.99
CA GLU A 172 24.12 9.26 -15.84
C GLU A 172 23.85 8.88 -14.38
N LEU A 173 24.91 8.62 -13.62
CA LEU A 173 24.80 8.35 -12.18
C LEU A 173 24.26 9.58 -11.43
N ASP A 174 24.73 10.79 -11.74
CA ASP A 174 24.24 12.04 -11.18
C ASP A 174 22.79 12.33 -11.52
N ARG A 175 22.26 11.75 -12.60
CA ARG A 175 20.87 11.92 -13.03
C ARG A 175 19.93 10.81 -12.56
N ARG A 176 20.44 9.62 -12.26
CA ARG A 176 19.64 8.41 -12.04
C ARG A 176 19.81 7.78 -10.64
N ASP A 177 20.88 8.03 -9.91
CA ASP A 177 21.02 7.54 -8.54
C ASP A 177 20.48 8.57 -7.54
N GLY A 178 19.29 8.31 -7.01
CA GLY A 178 18.58 9.25 -6.14
C GLY A 178 19.36 9.58 -4.86
N LEU A 179 20.05 8.61 -4.25
CA LEU A 179 20.82 8.86 -3.02
C LEU A 179 22.13 9.62 -3.30
N ARG A 180 22.73 9.38 -4.45
CA ARG A 180 23.90 10.17 -4.90
C ARG A 180 23.54 11.65 -5.05
N LEU A 181 22.38 11.96 -5.63
CA LEU A 181 21.85 13.33 -5.73
C LEU A 181 21.69 13.99 -4.36
N LEU A 182 21.10 13.29 -3.39
CA LEU A 182 20.91 13.80 -2.03
C LEU A 182 22.25 14.05 -1.32
N LYS A 183 23.22 13.15 -1.49
CA LYS A 183 24.56 13.25 -0.93
C LYS A 183 25.33 14.45 -1.51
N ALA A 184 25.31 14.61 -2.82
CA ALA A 184 25.95 15.74 -3.50
C ALA A 184 25.38 17.09 -3.05
N ALA A 185 24.10 17.15 -2.74
CA ALA A 185 23.43 18.33 -2.20
C ALA A 185 23.56 18.49 -0.67
N ASN A 186 24.30 17.61 0.01
CA ASN A 186 24.44 17.60 1.47
C ASN A 186 23.09 17.61 2.19
N VAL A 187 22.10 16.85 1.71
CA VAL A 187 20.86 16.63 2.44
C VAL A 187 21.18 15.85 3.71
N ALA A 188 20.69 16.31 4.85
CA ALA A 188 20.90 15.61 6.12
C ALA A 188 20.06 14.35 6.18
N TRP A 189 20.68 13.18 6.39
CA TRP A 189 19.95 11.94 6.68
C TRP A 189 20.68 11.08 7.72
N ILE A 190 19.91 10.23 8.36
CA ILE A 190 20.37 9.12 9.20
C ILE A 190 19.68 7.83 8.73
N ASP A 191 20.18 6.71 9.18
CA ASP A 191 19.47 5.44 9.08
C ASP A 191 19.23 4.83 10.48
N ASP A 192 18.52 3.72 10.55
CA ASP A 192 18.13 3.10 11.81
C ASP A 192 19.30 2.48 12.61
N THR A 193 20.54 2.58 12.12
CA THR A 193 21.75 2.26 12.89
C THR A 193 22.28 3.46 13.68
N ALA A 194 21.73 4.65 13.47
CA ALA A 194 22.15 5.85 14.19
C ALA A 194 22.16 5.63 15.71
N ASP A 195 23.19 6.15 16.34
CA ASP A 195 23.39 6.09 17.81
C ASP A 195 23.35 4.67 18.39
N GLY A 196 23.61 3.66 17.55
CA GLY A 196 23.62 2.26 17.96
C GLY A 196 22.24 1.75 18.42
N SER A 197 21.15 2.38 17.99
CA SER A 197 19.81 2.01 18.43
C SER A 197 19.14 0.93 17.61
N LYS A 198 19.70 0.54 16.47
CA LYS A 198 19.16 -0.56 15.66
C LYS A 198 19.02 -1.85 16.46
N GLY A 199 17.82 -2.40 16.44
CA GLY A 199 17.52 -3.75 16.88
C GLY A 199 17.51 -4.75 15.69
N SER A 200 16.76 -5.85 15.85
CA SER A 200 16.49 -6.84 14.79
C SER A 200 15.39 -6.39 13.81
N GLY A 201 14.75 -5.24 14.03
CA GLY A 201 13.65 -4.72 13.25
C GLY A 201 14.08 -3.90 12.04
N LEU A 202 13.07 -3.41 11.32
CA LEU A 202 13.21 -2.53 10.17
C LEU A 202 12.64 -1.15 10.49
N MET A 203 13.29 -0.09 10.02
CA MET A 203 12.64 1.22 9.86
C MET A 203 11.74 1.14 8.62
N HIS A 204 10.50 0.69 8.83
CA HIS A 204 9.58 0.34 7.74
C HIS A 204 8.55 1.42 7.43
N HIS A 205 8.69 2.62 7.99
CA HIS A 205 7.84 3.75 7.67
C HIS A 205 7.91 4.16 6.19
N LYS A 206 6.84 4.78 5.70
CA LYS A 206 6.75 5.44 4.40
C LYS A 206 5.87 6.67 4.56
N PHE A 207 6.47 7.75 5.10
CA PHE A 207 5.74 9.01 5.28
C PHE A 207 6.59 10.25 5.01
N VAL A 208 5.91 11.33 4.70
CA VAL A 208 6.47 12.68 4.51
C VAL A 208 5.62 13.67 5.28
N VAL A 209 6.22 14.45 6.16
CA VAL A 209 5.58 15.57 6.87
C VAL A 209 6.05 16.89 6.28
N ILE A 210 5.13 17.73 5.86
CA ILE A 210 5.41 19.02 5.21
C ILE A 210 4.87 20.14 6.08
N ASP A 211 5.75 21.07 6.47
CA ASP A 211 5.42 22.29 7.21
C ASP A 211 4.58 22.04 8.48
N ASN A 212 4.68 20.84 9.07
CA ASN A 212 3.84 20.37 10.18
C ASN A 212 2.33 20.59 9.93
N GLN A 213 1.88 20.51 8.68
CA GLN A 213 0.51 20.72 8.25
C GLN A 213 -0.01 19.57 7.38
N ILE A 214 0.78 19.10 6.44
CA ILE A 214 0.41 18.03 5.52
C ILE A 214 1.24 16.80 5.84
N VAL A 215 0.59 15.63 5.82
CA VAL A 215 1.29 14.35 5.86
C VAL A 215 0.89 13.50 4.64
N LEU A 216 1.90 12.92 3.98
CA LEU A 216 1.72 11.85 3.00
C LEU A 216 2.23 10.56 3.63
N PHE A 217 1.44 9.48 3.56
CA PHE A 217 1.83 8.18 4.08
C PHE A 217 1.11 7.06 3.34
N GLY A 218 1.63 5.84 3.39
CA GLY A 218 0.99 4.71 2.72
C GLY A 218 1.81 3.43 2.76
N SER A 219 1.63 2.58 1.75
CA SER A 219 2.33 1.30 1.64
C SER A 219 3.56 1.36 0.71
N ALA A 220 3.68 2.36 -0.17
CA ALA A 220 4.70 2.44 -1.21
C ALA A 220 6.06 2.89 -0.67
N ASN A 221 7.14 2.17 -0.97
CA ASN A 221 8.48 2.73 -1.00
C ASN A 221 8.62 3.66 -2.21
N PHE A 222 9.62 4.53 -2.18
CA PHE A 222 9.86 5.48 -3.27
C PHE A 222 10.84 4.88 -4.29
N THR A 223 10.42 3.75 -4.88
CA THR A 223 11.21 2.94 -5.83
C THR A 223 10.46 2.72 -7.14
N MET A 224 11.19 2.34 -8.19
CA MET A 224 10.57 2.00 -9.48
C MET A 224 9.54 0.87 -9.33
N SER A 225 9.92 -0.24 -8.70
CA SER A 225 9.06 -1.42 -8.53
C SER A 225 7.81 -1.15 -7.70
N ASP A 226 7.83 -0.19 -6.76
CA ASP A 226 6.65 0.16 -5.97
C ASP A 226 5.72 1.19 -6.65
N VAL A 227 6.24 1.98 -7.59
CA VAL A 227 5.47 3.09 -8.17
C VAL A 227 5.15 2.90 -9.64
N HIS A 228 6.16 2.52 -10.43
CA HIS A 228 6.05 2.47 -11.90
C HIS A 228 6.19 1.07 -12.50
N GLY A 229 6.64 0.09 -11.73
CA GLY A 229 7.02 -1.26 -12.19
C GLY A 229 8.51 -1.37 -12.53
N ASP A 230 8.96 -2.61 -12.74
CA ASP A 230 10.36 -2.89 -13.04
C ASP A 230 10.77 -2.24 -14.37
N PHE A 231 11.92 -1.58 -14.38
CA PHE A 231 12.37 -0.83 -15.57
C PHE A 231 12.57 -1.72 -16.79
N THR A 232 13.08 -2.93 -16.58
CA THR A 232 13.34 -3.89 -17.67
C THR A 232 12.13 -4.72 -18.07
N LYS A 233 11.03 -4.63 -17.32
CA LYS A 233 9.77 -5.35 -17.58
C LYS A 233 8.63 -4.35 -17.83
N PRO A 234 8.46 -3.83 -19.05
CA PRO A 234 7.50 -2.77 -19.34
C PRO A 234 6.04 -3.15 -19.08
N ASP A 235 5.72 -4.45 -19.03
CA ASP A 235 4.37 -4.93 -18.71
C ASP A 235 4.02 -4.79 -17.21
N THR A 236 5.04 -4.74 -16.33
CA THR A 236 4.82 -4.49 -14.90
C THR A 236 4.33 -3.07 -14.68
N ARG A 237 3.43 -2.90 -13.72
CA ARG A 237 2.79 -1.60 -13.41
C ARG A 237 3.18 -1.05 -12.05
N GLY A 238 4.01 -1.79 -11.33
CA GLY A 238 4.40 -1.59 -9.95
C GLY A 238 3.59 -2.44 -8.99
N ASN A 239 4.21 -2.78 -7.86
CA ASN A 239 3.53 -3.43 -6.75
C ASN A 239 2.28 -2.65 -6.38
N THR A 240 1.16 -3.33 -6.07
CA THR A 240 -0.05 -2.59 -5.75
C THR A 240 0.11 -1.81 -4.45
N ASN A 241 0.03 -0.50 -4.53
CA ASN A 241 0.30 0.41 -3.43
C ASN A 241 -0.75 1.51 -3.31
N ASN A 242 -0.88 2.05 -2.10
CA ASN A 242 -1.64 3.26 -1.84
C ASN A 242 -0.76 4.37 -1.24
N LEU A 243 -1.20 5.60 -1.43
CA LEU A 243 -0.66 6.80 -0.82
C LEU A 243 -1.83 7.68 -0.39
N LEU A 244 -1.82 8.13 0.86
CA LEU A 244 -2.76 9.12 1.37
C LEU A 244 -2.05 10.46 1.48
N ARG A 245 -2.76 11.54 1.14
CA ARG A 245 -2.39 12.91 1.49
C ARG A 245 -3.43 13.44 2.46
N VAL A 246 -3.01 13.83 3.64
CA VAL A 246 -3.90 14.35 4.67
C VAL A 246 -3.46 15.77 5.04
N ASP A 247 -4.40 16.71 4.96
CA ASP A 247 -4.22 18.10 5.37
C ASP A 247 -4.80 18.28 6.77
N SER A 248 -3.96 18.10 7.78
CA SER A 248 -4.29 18.27 9.19
C SER A 248 -3.03 18.47 10.00
N LYS A 249 -2.96 19.59 10.68
CA LYS A 249 -1.89 19.92 11.62
C LYS A 249 -1.82 18.91 12.77
N GLU A 250 -2.96 18.46 13.26
CA GLU A 250 -3.05 17.51 14.37
C GLU A 250 -2.43 16.17 13.99
N LEU A 251 -2.78 15.64 12.81
CA LEU A 251 -2.21 14.38 12.31
C LEU A 251 -0.73 14.54 11.98
N ALA A 252 -0.35 15.63 11.28
CA ALA A 252 1.04 15.93 10.96
C ALA A 252 1.91 16.01 12.23
N THR A 253 1.35 16.55 13.33
CA THR A 253 2.05 16.62 14.62
C THR A 253 2.33 15.23 15.20
N GLN A 254 1.46 14.23 15.02
CA GLN A 254 1.73 12.87 15.50
C GLN A 254 2.86 12.21 14.69
N PHE A 255 2.83 12.33 13.37
CA PHE A 255 3.91 11.83 12.52
C PHE A 255 5.23 12.53 12.80
N LYS A 256 5.20 13.84 13.05
CA LYS A 256 6.39 14.60 13.44
C LYS A 256 6.97 14.13 14.78
N LYS A 257 6.14 13.86 15.79
CA LYS A 257 6.61 13.30 17.08
C LYS A 257 7.32 11.96 16.87
N GLU A 258 6.77 11.07 16.04
CA GLU A 258 7.43 9.81 15.71
C GLU A 258 8.75 10.02 14.99
N PHE A 259 8.79 10.96 14.04
CA PHE A 259 10.02 11.36 13.35
C PHE A 259 11.07 11.88 14.34
N GLU A 260 10.71 12.78 15.26
CA GLU A 260 11.63 13.38 16.24
C GLU A 260 12.25 12.35 17.19
N ILE A 261 11.48 11.32 17.59
CA ILE A 261 12.03 10.22 18.41
C ILE A 261 13.12 9.46 17.66
N MET A 262 12.93 9.22 16.36
CA MET A 262 13.90 8.51 15.53
C MET A 262 15.09 9.43 15.15
N TRP A 263 14.84 10.71 14.90
CA TRP A 263 15.84 11.66 14.47
C TRP A 263 16.81 12.07 15.59
N GLY A 264 16.31 12.25 16.82
CA GLY A 264 17.06 12.84 17.93
C GLY A 264 17.61 14.22 17.55
N ASP A 265 18.87 14.48 17.90
CA ASP A 265 19.60 15.69 17.47
C ASP A 265 20.17 15.56 16.02
N GLY A 266 20.00 14.39 15.39
CA GLY A 266 20.43 14.12 14.02
C GLY A 266 21.94 13.96 13.81
N PRO A 267 22.43 14.02 12.56
CA PRO A 267 23.83 13.79 12.27
C PRO A 267 24.73 14.80 13.00
N ASN A 268 25.74 14.29 13.71
CA ASN A 268 26.71 15.08 14.53
C ASN A 268 26.11 15.77 15.77
N GLY A 269 24.86 15.44 16.14
CA GLY A 269 24.25 15.87 17.39
C GLY A 269 24.59 14.95 18.57
N LYS A 270 23.79 15.01 19.64
CA LYS A 270 23.88 14.04 20.72
C LYS A 270 23.41 12.66 20.24
N PRO A 271 23.94 11.56 20.79
CA PRO A 271 23.54 10.21 20.42
C PRO A 271 22.23 9.83 21.10
N ASP A 272 21.11 10.38 20.63
CA ASP A 272 19.77 10.22 21.23
C ASP A 272 18.69 9.74 20.25
N SER A 273 19.08 9.35 19.01
CA SER A 273 18.18 8.69 18.06
C SER A 273 17.69 7.34 18.61
N LEU A 274 16.38 7.07 18.52
CA LEU A 274 15.80 5.83 19.00
C LEU A 274 15.00 5.12 17.90
N PHE A 275 15.34 3.86 17.64
CA PHE A 275 14.66 3.00 16.68
C PHE A 275 14.17 1.70 17.33
N GLY A 276 13.17 1.08 16.71
CA GLY A 276 12.66 -0.22 17.12
C GLY A 276 12.21 -0.23 18.59
N THR A 277 12.56 -1.30 19.31
CA THR A 277 12.15 -1.53 20.70
C THR A 277 12.78 -0.58 21.72
N LYS A 278 13.74 0.25 21.32
CA LYS A 278 14.30 1.30 22.18
C LYS A 278 13.39 2.54 22.28
N LYS A 279 12.41 2.66 21.41
CA LYS A 279 11.43 3.75 21.48
C LYS A 279 10.46 3.55 22.66
N PRO A 280 10.01 4.64 23.29
CA PRO A 280 8.96 4.55 24.31
C PRO A 280 7.64 4.07 23.68
N SER A 281 6.77 3.44 24.47
CA SER A 281 5.41 3.11 24.00
C SER A 281 4.66 4.37 23.61
N ARG A 282 3.94 4.32 22.49
CA ARG A 282 3.06 5.41 22.02
C ARG A 282 1.61 5.00 22.19
N LYS A 283 0.78 5.92 22.67
CA LYS A 283 -0.66 5.68 22.80
C LYS A 283 -1.34 5.61 21.42
N ILE A 284 -2.53 5.05 21.39
CA ILE A 284 -3.45 5.22 20.25
C ILE A 284 -4.02 6.64 20.37
N ASP A 285 -3.72 7.50 19.39
CA ASP A 285 -4.27 8.84 19.35
C ASP A 285 -5.56 8.87 18.53
N TYR A 286 -6.50 9.72 18.96
CA TYR A 286 -7.79 9.93 18.32
C TYR A 286 -7.89 11.36 17.80
N ILE A 287 -8.20 11.52 16.52
CA ILE A 287 -8.24 12.81 15.81
C ILE A 287 -9.50 12.86 14.95
N ILE A 288 -10.13 14.05 14.83
CA ILE A 288 -11.25 14.29 13.91
C ILE A 288 -10.77 15.26 12.82
N ILE A 289 -10.92 14.87 11.56
CA ILE A 289 -10.51 15.68 10.39
C ILE A 289 -11.69 15.80 9.45
N GLY A 290 -12.29 16.99 9.35
CA GLY A 290 -13.41 17.24 8.44
C GLY A 290 -14.58 16.26 8.62
N GLY A 291 -14.83 15.79 9.84
CA GLY A 291 -15.85 14.80 10.15
C GLY A 291 -15.37 13.33 10.10
N ALA A 292 -14.23 13.04 9.50
CA ALA A 292 -13.62 11.71 9.54
C ALA A 292 -13.00 11.46 10.92
N GLN A 293 -13.27 10.28 11.52
CA GLN A 293 -12.66 9.87 12.78
C GLN A 293 -11.41 9.04 12.50
N ILE A 294 -10.28 9.43 13.07
CA ILE A 294 -8.99 8.80 12.84
C ILE A 294 -8.43 8.28 14.16
N ARG A 295 -7.95 7.04 14.14
CA ARG A 295 -7.10 6.47 15.18
C ARG A 295 -5.76 6.14 14.55
N ILE A 296 -4.69 6.58 15.20
CA ILE A 296 -3.33 6.33 14.74
C ILE A 296 -2.52 5.63 15.84
N LYS A 297 -1.71 4.67 15.42
CA LYS A 297 -0.79 3.94 16.28
C LYS A 297 0.54 3.73 15.57
N PHE A 298 1.62 4.04 16.27
CA PHE A 298 2.98 3.70 15.85
C PHE A 298 3.48 2.48 16.61
N SER A 299 4.17 1.59 15.94
CA SER A 299 4.90 0.46 16.51
C SER A 299 6.42 0.66 16.38
N PRO A 300 7.26 -0.15 17.03
CA PRO A 300 6.87 -1.24 17.90
C PRO A 300 6.46 -0.77 19.30
N ASP A 301 5.76 -1.66 19.98
CA ASP A 301 5.50 -1.51 21.42
C ASP A 301 6.36 -2.51 22.20
N PRO A 302 6.82 -2.15 23.43
CA PRO A 302 7.44 -3.08 24.36
C PRO A 302 6.58 -4.34 24.59
N GLU A 303 7.21 -5.45 24.94
CA GLU A 303 6.50 -6.72 25.14
C GLU A 303 5.47 -6.68 26.27
N ASP A 304 5.72 -5.90 27.29
CA ASP A 304 4.82 -5.69 28.45
C ASP A 304 3.61 -4.81 28.13
N THR A 305 3.57 -4.14 26.96
CA THR A 305 2.40 -3.36 26.54
C THR A 305 1.21 -4.30 26.36
N PRO A 306 0.06 -4.03 27.03
CA PRO A 306 -1.16 -4.79 26.85
C PRO A 306 -1.54 -4.89 25.38
N ARG A 307 -1.95 -6.08 24.95
CA ARG A 307 -2.19 -6.37 23.52
C ARG A 307 -3.18 -5.39 22.88
N GLU A 308 -4.25 -5.04 23.57
CA GLU A 308 -5.28 -4.11 23.10
C GLU A 308 -4.78 -2.68 22.85
N GLN A 309 -3.63 -2.33 23.42
CA GLN A 309 -2.98 -1.02 23.24
C GLN A 309 -1.95 -1.03 22.10
N THR A 310 -1.71 -2.17 21.49
CA THR A 310 -0.77 -2.32 20.37
C THR A 310 -1.44 -2.08 19.01
N SER A 311 -0.64 -2.03 17.93
CA SER A 311 -1.15 -1.92 16.57
C SER A 311 -2.04 -3.12 16.18
N ASN A 312 -1.62 -4.36 16.48
CA ASN A 312 -2.44 -5.55 16.23
C ASN A 312 -3.70 -5.57 17.12
N GLY A 313 -3.65 -5.00 18.32
CA GLY A 313 -4.80 -4.79 19.18
C GLY A 313 -5.81 -3.80 18.59
N LEU A 314 -5.34 -2.71 17.99
CA LEU A 314 -6.21 -1.76 17.28
C LEU A 314 -6.90 -2.44 16.07
N ILE A 315 -6.18 -3.26 15.30
CA ILE A 315 -6.75 -4.06 14.20
C ILE A 315 -7.84 -5.00 14.74
N ALA A 316 -7.50 -5.79 15.75
CA ALA A 316 -8.41 -6.76 16.35
C ALA A 316 -9.68 -6.10 16.91
N THR A 317 -9.54 -4.97 17.62
CA THR A 317 -10.66 -4.20 18.16
C THR A 317 -11.56 -3.66 17.04
N ALA A 318 -10.99 -3.15 15.97
CA ALA A 318 -11.75 -2.68 14.81
C ALA A 318 -12.55 -3.80 14.16
N ILE A 319 -11.91 -4.96 13.92
CA ILE A 319 -12.54 -6.15 13.34
C ILE A 319 -13.65 -6.68 14.28
N ALA A 320 -13.40 -6.76 15.58
CA ALA A 320 -14.40 -7.23 16.56
C ALA A 320 -15.69 -6.38 16.54
N GLY A 321 -15.57 -5.10 16.21
CA GLY A 321 -16.73 -4.19 16.06
C GLY A 321 -17.53 -4.33 14.77
N THR A 322 -17.05 -5.10 13.78
CA THR A 322 -17.66 -5.23 12.46
C THR A 322 -18.95 -6.06 12.51
N LYS A 323 -19.96 -5.63 11.77
CA LYS A 323 -21.29 -6.25 11.78
C LYS A 323 -21.67 -6.94 10.46
N ASN A 324 -21.17 -6.45 9.32
CA ASN A 324 -21.65 -6.90 8.01
C ASN A 324 -20.54 -7.50 7.15
N ASN A 325 -19.44 -6.80 6.92
CA ASN A 325 -18.41 -7.27 6.00
C ASN A 325 -16.99 -6.79 6.37
N VAL A 326 -16.01 -7.62 6.01
CA VAL A 326 -14.57 -7.36 6.12
C VAL A 326 -13.92 -7.73 4.80
N ASP A 327 -13.30 -6.75 4.14
CA ASP A 327 -12.49 -6.94 2.93
C ASP A 327 -11.03 -6.64 3.25
N ILE A 328 -10.14 -7.60 2.98
CA ILE A 328 -8.73 -7.54 3.41
C ILE A 328 -7.80 -7.72 2.21
N ALA A 329 -6.83 -6.81 2.04
CA ALA A 329 -5.75 -6.91 1.04
C ALA A 329 -4.40 -6.72 1.73
N LEU A 330 -3.60 -7.80 1.81
CA LEU A 330 -2.37 -7.83 2.62
C LEU A 330 -1.17 -8.41 1.87
N PHE A 331 -0.03 -7.74 2.04
CA PHE A 331 1.26 -8.28 1.64
C PHE A 331 1.66 -9.46 2.55
N VAL A 332 1.73 -9.25 3.88
CA VAL A 332 2.01 -10.33 4.84
C VAL A 332 0.91 -10.40 5.90
N TYR A 333 0.40 -11.60 6.11
CA TYR A 333 -0.58 -11.89 7.15
C TYR A 333 -0.18 -13.14 7.94
N SER A 334 0.21 -12.96 9.21
CA SER A 334 0.69 -14.05 10.06
C SER A 334 0.41 -13.86 11.56
N ASP A 335 -0.57 -13.01 11.92
CA ASP A 335 -0.97 -12.82 13.32
C ASP A 335 -2.14 -13.75 13.70
N PRO A 336 -1.92 -14.78 14.55
CA PRO A 336 -2.95 -15.74 14.90
C PRO A 336 -4.06 -15.12 15.79
N PHE A 337 -3.78 -14.03 16.51
CA PHE A 337 -4.80 -13.36 17.30
C PHE A 337 -5.80 -12.62 16.41
N ILE A 338 -5.32 -11.88 15.41
CA ILE A 338 -6.19 -11.26 14.42
C ILE A 338 -7.00 -12.33 13.68
N SER A 339 -6.37 -13.48 13.35
CA SER A 339 -7.04 -14.62 12.72
C SER A 339 -8.19 -15.16 13.58
N SER A 340 -7.99 -15.31 14.89
CA SER A 340 -9.05 -15.79 15.79
C SER A 340 -10.24 -14.83 15.87
N ILE A 341 -10.00 -13.51 15.92
CA ILE A 341 -11.09 -12.53 15.92
C ILE A 341 -11.87 -12.53 14.60
N LEU A 342 -11.19 -12.72 13.47
CA LEU A 342 -11.86 -12.89 12.18
C LEU A 342 -12.73 -14.17 12.14
N GLU A 343 -12.25 -15.30 12.70
CA GLU A 343 -13.05 -16.52 12.81
C GLU A 343 -14.31 -16.29 13.67
N GLU A 344 -14.20 -15.57 14.79
CA GLU A 344 -15.36 -15.20 15.61
C GLU A 344 -16.36 -14.34 14.82
N ARG A 345 -15.88 -13.42 13.98
CA ARG A 345 -16.78 -12.61 13.11
C ARG A 345 -17.44 -13.46 12.04
N GLN A 346 -16.74 -14.40 11.42
CA GLN A 346 -17.35 -15.37 10.50
C GLN A 346 -18.48 -16.16 11.19
N GLN A 347 -18.23 -16.65 12.39
CA GLN A 347 -19.24 -17.38 13.18
C GLN A 347 -20.47 -16.50 13.52
N ALA A 348 -20.27 -15.18 13.61
CA ALA A 348 -21.33 -14.17 13.75
C ALA A 348 -21.97 -13.76 12.39
N ASN A 349 -21.74 -14.51 11.32
CA ASN A 349 -22.25 -14.28 9.95
C ASN A 349 -21.71 -13.00 9.27
N VAL A 350 -20.59 -12.42 9.70
CA VAL A 350 -19.91 -11.36 8.98
C VAL A 350 -19.30 -11.95 7.70
N GLN A 351 -19.52 -11.29 6.56
CA GLN A 351 -18.94 -11.69 5.28
C GLN A 351 -17.46 -11.29 5.24
N ILE A 352 -16.57 -12.25 5.00
CA ILE A 352 -15.11 -11.99 4.96
C ILE A 352 -14.59 -12.35 3.58
N ARG A 353 -13.92 -11.41 2.92
CA ARG A 353 -13.13 -11.63 1.70
C ARG A 353 -11.69 -11.24 1.95
N THR A 354 -10.74 -12.08 1.57
CA THR A 354 -9.31 -11.83 1.83
C THR A 354 -8.47 -12.14 0.61
N ILE A 355 -7.58 -11.23 0.25
CA ILE A 355 -6.51 -11.45 -0.73
C ILE A 355 -5.15 -11.21 -0.07
N VAL A 356 -4.23 -12.15 -0.29
CA VAL A 356 -2.86 -12.11 0.29
C VAL A 356 -1.85 -12.35 -0.82
N GLU A 357 -0.69 -11.71 -0.72
CA GLU A 357 0.43 -11.90 -1.65
C GLU A 357 0.85 -13.39 -1.68
N PRO A 358 0.94 -14.02 -2.89
CA PRO A 358 1.22 -15.46 -3.01
C PRO A 358 2.52 -15.88 -2.33
N GLN A 359 3.57 -15.05 -2.34
CA GLN A 359 4.85 -15.36 -1.70
C GLN A 359 4.71 -15.63 -0.19
N PHE A 360 3.70 -15.02 0.46
CA PHE A 360 3.44 -15.14 1.88
C PHE A 360 2.21 -15.97 2.19
N ALA A 361 1.19 -15.97 1.34
CA ALA A 361 -0.05 -16.72 1.56
C ALA A 361 0.18 -18.23 1.77
N TYR A 362 1.22 -18.79 1.13
CA TYR A 362 1.53 -20.22 1.17
C TYR A 362 2.60 -20.59 2.20
N ARG A 363 3.14 -19.62 2.92
CA ARG A 363 4.13 -19.88 3.97
C ARG A 363 3.47 -20.52 5.16
N ASP A 364 4.21 -21.39 5.80
CA ASP A 364 3.78 -22.20 6.92
C ASP A 364 3.34 -21.42 8.18
N TYR A 365 3.77 -20.17 8.26
CA TYR A 365 3.38 -19.23 9.31
C TYR A 365 2.19 -18.33 8.91
N SER A 366 1.66 -18.48 7.69
CA SER A 366 0.61 -17.62 7.19
C SER A 366 -0.75 -17.94 7.79
N SER A 367 -1.44 -16.94 8.35
CA SER A 367 -2.82 -17.07 8.80
C SER A 367 -3.81 -17.34 7.66
N THR A 368 -3.39 -17.20 6.40
CA THR A 368 -4.17 -17.59 5.23
C THR A 368 -4.44 -19.11 5.22
N ILE A 369 -3.46 -19.89 5.68
CA ILE A 369 -3.58 -21.37 5.83
C ILE A 369 -4.69 -21.71 6.82
N ASP A 370 -4.77 -20.99 7.93
CA ASP A 370 -5.82 -21.16 8.95
C ASP A 370 -7.20 -20.90 8.36
N MET A 371 -7.34 -19.78 7.60
CA MET A 371 -8.61 -19.40 6.95
C MET A 371 -9.08 -20.42 5.91
N TRP A 372 -8.16 -21.16 5.27
CA TRP A 372 -8.48 -22.28 4.37
C TRP A 372 -8.80 -23.60 5.12
N GLY A 373 -8.74 -23.60 6.45
CA GLY A 373 -8.98 -24.79 7.27
C GLY A 373 -7.85 -25.83 7.16
N LEU A 374 -6.67 -25.41 6.77
CA LEU A 374 -5.50 -26.27 6.66
C LEU A 374 -4.64 -26.17 7.90
N GLN A 375 -4.07 -27.30 8.33
CA GLN A 375 -3.18 -27.34 9.49
C GLN A 375 -1.75 -26.95 9.09
N SER A 376 -1.16 -25.98 9.78
CA SER A 376 0.22 -25.54 9.56
C SER A 376 1.25 -26.53 10.16
N THR A 377 2.54 -26.43 9.79
CA THR A 377 3.60 -27.20 10.47
C THR A 377 3.81 -26.70 11.91
N GLN A 378 3.51 -25.44 12.18
CA GLN A 378 3.56 -24.90 13.54
C GLN A 378 2.51 -25.55 14.45
N ASP A 379 1.30 -25.80 13.93
CA ASP A 379 0.26 -26.56 14.64
C ASP A 379 0.76 -27.97 14.99
N CYS A 380 1.45 -28.62 14.04
CA CYS A 380 2.05 -29.91 14.29
C CYS A 380 3.10 -29.89 15.40
N LYS A 381 3.90 -28.82 15.52
CA LYS A 381 4.91 -28.69 16.56
C LYS A 381 4.31 -28.39 17.93
N THR A 382 3.27 -27.58 17.97
CA THR A 382 2.63 -27.15 19.22
C THR A 382 1.55 -28.11 19.71
N GLY A 383 1.05 -29.00 18.83
CA GLY A 383 -0.10 -29.86 19.10
C GLY A 383 -1.43 -29.11 19.17
N LYS A 384 -1.46 -27.83 18.78
CA LYS A 384 -2.66 -26.98 18.78
C LYS A 384 -2.95 -26.55 17.35
N SER A 385 -4.17 -26.78 16.87
CA SER A 385 -4.59 -26.36 15.54
C SER A 385 -5.15 -24.94 15.56
N SER A 386 -4.65 -24.10 14.66
CA SER A 386 -5.19 -22.77 14.34
C SER A 386 -6.13 -22.80 13.14
N ALA A 387 -6.27 -23.95 12.47
CA ALA A 387 -7.14 -24.13 11.31
C ALA A 387 -8.61 -23.81 11.65
N TRP A 388 -9.25 -22.95 10.86
CA TRP A 388 -10.63 -22.54 11.07
C TRP A 388 -11.58 -23.71 10.94
N LYS A 389 -12.56 -23.81 11.84
CA LYS A 389 -13.57 -24.87 11.83
C LYS A 389 -14.48 -24.83 10.60
N GLN A 390 -14.71 -23.64 10.08
CA GLN A 390 -15.46 -23.38 8.86
C GLN A 390 -14.56 -22.67 7.84
N PRO A 391 -13.86 -23.40 6.96
CA PRO A 391 -12.97 -22.82 5.98
C PRO A 391 -13.64 -21.80 5.07
N LEU A 392 -12.97 -20.69 4.79
CA LEU A 392 -13.46 -19.65 3.89
C LEU A 392 -13.15 -20.00 2.43
N LYS A 393 -14.18 -19.93 1.58
CA LYS A 393 -14.05 -20.03 0.12
C LYS A 393 -13.77 -18.69 -0.57
N THR A 394 -13.74 -17.60 0.20
CA THR A 394 -13.60 -16.21 -0.24
C THR A 394 -12.20 -15.65 0.00
N VAL A 395 -11.25 -16.53 0.27
CA VAL A 395 -9.83 -16.23 0.50
C VAL A 395 -9.03 -16.71 -0.70
N GLY A 396 -8.16 -15.84 -1.22
CA GLY A 396 -7.36 -16.17 -2.40
C GLY A 396 -6.17 -15.24 -2.61
N ILE A 397 -5.61 -15.34 -3.78
CA ILE A 397 -4.47 -14.54 -4.24
C ILE A 397 -4.87 -13.71 -5.45
N PRO A 398 -4.39 -12.46 -5.58
CA PRO A 398 -4.70 -11.64 -6.74
C PRO A 398 -3.97 -12.15 -7.99
N ASN A 399 -4.57 -11.94 -9.15
CA ASN A 399 -3.91 -12.18 -10.43
C ASN A 399 -3.22 -10.89 -10.90
N LEU A 400 -1.92 -10.78 -10.66
CA LEU A 400 -1.09 -9.64 -11.04
C LEU A 400 -0.13 -10.02 -12.17
N VAL A 401 0.34 -9.03 -12.89
CA VAL A 401 1.40 -9.22 -13.91
C VAL A 401 2.65 -9.78 -13.23
N SER A 402 3.31 -10.73 -13.87
CA SER A 402 4.54 -11.34 -13.33
C SER A 402 5.64 -10.29 -13.09
N GLY A 403 6.05 -10.13 -11.85
CA GLY A 403 6.97 -9.09 -11.36
C GLY A 403 6.29 -8.08 -10.43
N ASP A 404 4.99 -7.85 -10.56
CA ASP A 404 4.23 -7.05 -9.59
C ASP A 404 3.77 -7.92 -8.41
N THR A 405 3.71 -7.33 -7.22
CA THR A 405 3.22 -7.98 -5.99
C THR A 405 2.05 -7.22 -5.39
N LEU A 406 1.22 -7.91 -4.61
CA LEU A 406 0.23 -7.28 -3.76
C LEU A 406 0.95 -6.67 -2.54
N HIS A 407 1.24 -5.37 -2.58
CA HIS A 407 1.98 -4.71 -1.51
C HIS A 407 1.10 -3.88 -0.58
N HIS A 408 -0.20 -3.92 -0.73
CA HIS A 408 -1.15 -3.30 0.19
C HIS A 408 -1.10 -3.90 1.60
N LYS A 409 -1.47 -3.08 2.59
CA LYS A 409 -1.71 -3.45 3.97
C LYS A 409 -2.96 -2.71 4.43
N PHE A 410 -4.13 -3.15 3.88
CA PHE A 410 -5.38 -2.50 4.28
C PHE A 410 -6.52 -3.49 4.50
N ALA A 411 -7.50 -3.06 5.27
CA ALA A 411 -8.81 -3.66 5.35
C ALA A 411 -9.91 -2.60 5.29
N ILE A 412 -11.08 -3.01 4.81
CA ILE A 412 -12.31 -2.22 4.78
C ILE A 412 -13.34 -2.95 5.62
N LEU A 413 -13.88 -2.26 6.62
CA LEU A 413 -14.82 -2.79 7.60
C LEU A 413 -16.16 -2.07 7.43
N ASP A 414 -17.23 -2.83 7.22
CA ASP A 414 -18.59 -2.32 7.02
C ASP A 414 -18.70 -1.18 5.99
N ARG A 415 -17.80 -1.16 4.98
CA ARG A 415 -17.69 -0.13 3.92
C ARG A 415 -17.57 1.31 4.44
N ASN A 416 -17.14 1.49 5.67
CA ASN A 416 -17.08 2.78 6.35
C ASN A 416 -15.76 3.04 7.07
N LEU A 417 -15.13 2.00 7.64
CA LEU A 417 -13.87 2.10 8.36
C LEU A 417 -12.77 1.40 7.55
N ILE A 418 -11.67 2.09 7.30
CA ILE A 418 -10.46 1.49 6.72
C ILE A 418 -9.36 1.38 7.77
N LEU A 419 -8.57 0.32 7.65
CA LEU A 419 -7.27 0.15 8.32
C LEU A 419 -6.20 0.23 7.23
N THR A 420 -5.18 1.07 7.38
CA THR A 420 -4.14 1.25 6.34
C THR A 420 -2.84 1.79 6.96
N GLY A 421 -1.76 1.82 6.17
CA GLY A 421 -0.45 2.31 6.55
C GLY A 421 0.69 1.43 6.02
N SER A 422 1.81 1.44 6.72
CA SER A 422 2.95 0.58 6.41
C SER A 422 2.89 -0.80 7.07
N HIS A 423 2.03 -0.95 8.09
CA HIS A 423 1.98 -2.05 9.04
C HIS A 423 1.46 -3.35 8.42
N ASN A 424 2.33 -4.34 8.25
CA ASN A 424 1.93 -5.72 7.94
C ASN A 424 1.22 -6.35 9.15
N TRP A 425 0.32 -7.31 8.90
CA TRP A 425 -0.42 -7.96 9.98
C TRP A 425 0.39 -9.13 10.57
N THR A 426 1.49 -8.78 11.22
CA THR A 426 2.48 -9.71 11.77
C THR A 426 2.89 -9.33 13.18
N ASN A 427 3.47 -10.27 13.92
CA ASN A 427 4.07 -9.95 15.22
C ASN A 427 5.31 -9.04 15.05
N SER A 428 6.09 -9.20 13.98
CA SER A 428 7.27 -8.36 13.72
C SER A 428 6.89 -6.90 13.51
N ALA A 429 5.84 -6.61 12.72
CA ALA A 429 5.33 -5.26 12.54
C ALA A 429 4.80 -4.66 13.84
N ASN A 430 4.21 -5.49 14.72
CA ASN A 430 3.64 -5.06 15.98
C ASN A 430 4.69 -4.78 17.08
N ARG A 431 5.78 -5.58 17.13
CA ARG A 431 6.71 -5.63 18.28
C ARG A 431 8.17 -5.31 17.95
N ILE A 432 8.53 -5.21 16.68
CA ILE A 432 9.94 -5.13 16.27
C ILE A 432 10.19 -3.96 15.32
N ASN A 433 9.35 -3.81 14.26
CA ASN A 433 9.56 -2.82 13.21
C ASN A 433 8.97 -1.45 13.56
N ASP A 434 9.57 -0.40 13.02
CA ASP A 434 9.05 0.96 13.05
C ASP A 434 7.97 1.11 11.97
N GLU A 435 6.70 1.12 12.37
CA GLU A 435 5.54 1.11 11.47
C GLU A 435 4.49 2.14 11.88
N VAL A 436 3.58 2.44 10.98
CA VAL A 436 2.36 3.18 11.26
C VAL A 436 1.12 2.42 10.81
N LEU A 437 0.12 2.38 11.69
CA LEU A 437 -1.23 1.92 11.42
C LEU A 437 -2.20 3.08 11.64
N VAL A 438 -3.06 3.33 10.66
CA VAL A 438 -4.11 4.35 10.73
C VAL A 438 -5.45 3.69 10.44
N ALA A 439 -6.42 3.93 11.34
CA ALA A 439 -7.82 3.58 11.14
C ALA A 439 -8.60 4.85 10.81
N ILE A 440 -9.32 4.89 9.68
CA ILE A 440 -10.07 6.06 9.21
C ILE A 440 -11.53 5.67 9.02
N GLN A 441 -12.42 6.23 9.82
CA GLN A 441 -13.86 6.05 9.68
C GLN A 441 -14.43 7.19 8.85
N ASN A 442 -14.70 6.90 7.57
CA ASN A 442 -15.30 7.82 6.61
C ASN A 442 -15.72 7.07 5.34
N GLU A 443 -16.98 7.19 4.92
CA GLU A 443 -17.53 6.48 3.77
C GLU A 443 -16.87 6.87 2.43
N THR A 444 -16.54 8.15 2.24
CA THR A 444 -15.87 8.61 1.00
C THR A 444 -14.48 8.01 0.85
N VAL A 445 -13.72 7.97 1.95
CA VAL A 445 -12.39 7.34 1.96
C VAL A 445 -12.52 5.84 1.75
N ALA A 446 -13.46 5.19 2.45
CA ALA A 446 -13.71 3.75 2.32
C ALA A 446 -14.14 3.36 0.89
N ALA A 447 -14.97 4.17 0.21
CA ALA A 447 -15.39 3.91 -1.16
C ALA A 447 -14.21 3.87 -2.16
N ASN A 448 -13.18 4.72 -1.98
CA ASN A 448 -11.97 4.69 -2.80
C ASN A 448 -11.17 3.39 -2.59
N TYR A 449 -11.02 2.94 -1.33
CA TYR A 449 -10.40 1.65 -1.01
C TYR A 449 -11.22 0.46 -1.51
N GLN A 450 -12.56 0.55 -1.43
CA GLN A 450 -13.46 -0.50 -1.91
C GLN A 450 -13.31 -0.71 -3.42
N ARG A 451 -13.19 0.35 -4.21
CA ARG A 451 -12.93 0.26 -5.66
C ARG A 451 -11.62 -0.48 -5.96
N GLU A 452 -10.55 -0.15 -5.24
CA GLU A 452 -9.27 -0.83 -5.42
C GLU A 452 -9.35 -2.30 -5.01
N TYR A 453 -10.03 -2.58 -3.89
CA TYR A 453 -10.26 -3.95 -3.46
C TYR A 453 -11.05 -4.76 -4.49
N ASP A 454 -12.17 -4.22 -4.97
CA ASP A 454 -13.03 -4.91 -5.95
C ASP A 454 -12.29 -5.14 -7.28
N ARG A 455 -11.43 -4.20 -7.72
CA ARG A 455 -10.53 -4.40 -8.86
C ARG A 455 -9.60 -5.60 -8.66
N LEU A 456 -8.96 -5.69 -7.49
CA LEU A 456 -8.05 -6.79 -7.15
C LEU A 456 -8.80 -8.13 -7.00
N TYR A 457 -10.03 -8.08 -6.49
CA TYR A 457 -10.83 -9.27 -6.21
C TYR A 457 -11.54 -9.83 -7.45
N GLN A 458 -11.66 -9.05 -8.52
CA GLN A 458 -12.38 -9.44 -9.74
C GLN A 458 -11.81 -10.71 -10.38
N ASP A 459 -10.49 -10.83 -10.44
CA ASP A 459 -9.78 -11.94 -11.09
C ASP A 459 -8.98 -12.79 -10.10
N VAL A 460 -9.42 -12.83 -8.82
CA VAL A 460 -8.72 -13.56 -7.75
C VAL A 460 -8.77 -15.08 -7.98
N THR A 461 -7.66 -15.75 -7.73
CA THR A 461 -7.62 -17.20 -7.63
C THR A 461 -8.00 -17.61 -6.20
N LEU A 462 -9.21 -18.13 -6.03
CA LEU A 462 -9.76 -18.50 -4.72
C LEU A 462 -9.31 -19.91 -4.28
N GLY A 463 -9.12 -20.05 -2.98
CA GLY A 463 -8.78 -21.31 -2.31
C GLY A 463 -7.29 -21.63 -2.36
N PRO A 464 -6.89 -22.69 -1.61
CA PRO A 464 -5.50 -23.14 -1.56
C PRO A 464 -5.09 -23.87 -2.84
N PRO A 465 -3.85 -23.73 -3.32
CA PRO A 465 -3.36 -24.52 -4.46
C PRO A 465 -3.27 -26.01 -4.09
N ALA A 466 -3.51 -26.90 -5.07
CA ALA A 466 -3.52 -28.34 -4.86
C ALA A 466 -2.23 -28.89 -4.21
N LYS A 467 -1.07 -28.32 -4.55
CA LYS A 467 0.24 -28.68 -3.94
C LYS A 467 0.26 -28.39 -2.43
N LEU A 468 -0.34 -27.27 -1.98
CA LEU A 468 -0.41 -26.93 -0.56
C LEU A 468 -1.35 -27.90 0.17
N VAL A 469 -2.53 -28.19 -0.39
CA VAL A 469 -3.46 -29.19 0.16
C VAL A 469 -2.78 -30.55 0.31
N GLN A 470 -2.07 -31.02 -0.71
CA GLN A 470 -1.31 -32.27 -0.67
C GLN A 470 -0.19 -32.23 0.37
N ALA A 471 0.50 -31.09 0.52
CA ALA A 471 1.57 -30.94 1.51
C ALA A 471 1.00 -31.00 2.95
N THR A 472 -0.15 -30.35 3.18
CA THR A 472 -0.79 -30.28 4.49
C THR A 472 -1.57 -31.57 4.86
N SER A 473 -1.91 -32.42 3.88
CA SER A 473 -2.53 -33.73 4.14
C SER A 473 -1.57 -34.80 4.68
N LYS A 474 -0.25 -34.58 4.60
CA LYS A 474 0.77 -35.48 5.20
C LYS A 474 0.67 -35.44 6.72
N SER A 475 1.05 -36.55 7.38
CA SER A 475 1.09 -36.62 8.84
C SER A 475 2.00 -35.53 9.44
N CYS A 476 1.71 -35.10 10.65
CA CYS A 476 2.56 -34.15 11.37
C CYS A 476 4.00 -34.61 11.50
N ALA A 477 4.21 -35.92 11.73
CA ALA A 477 5.55 -36.50 11.81
C ALA A 477 6.34 -36.35 10.50
N GLU A 478 5.71 -36.55 9.35
CA GLU A 478 6.33 -36.36 8.04
C GLU A 478 6.63 -34.88 7.73
N ARG A 479 5.70 -33.97 8.06
CA ARG A 479 5.87 -32.54 7.82
C ARG A 479 7.00 -31.93 8.64
N VAL A 480 7.12 -32.30 9.90
CA VAL A 480 8.21 -31.85 10.78
C VAL A 480 9.57 -32.36 10.31
N LYS A 481 9.66 -33.62 9.80
CA LYS A 481 10.91 -34.17 9.25
C LYS A 481 11.35 -33.47 7.94
N LEU A 482 10.44 -33.09 7.09
CA LEU A 482 10.76 -32.45 5.79
C LEU A 482 11.41 -31.07 5.95
N LYS A 483 11.15 -30.32 7.03
CA LYS A 483 11.75 -29.00 7.31
C LYS A 483 13.13 -29.04 7.96
N ILE A 484 13.65 -30.20 8.32
CA ILE A 484 15.02 -30.35 8.90
C ILE A 484 16.12 -30.24 7.82
N LYS A 485 15.77 -30.20 6.53
CA LYS A 485 16.74 -29.79 5.48
C LYS A 485 16.82 -28.28 5.43
N PRO A 486 17.97 -27.65 5.78
CA PRO A 486 18.10 -26.20 5.68
C PRO A 486 18.05 -25.82 4.21
N THR A 487 16.96 -25.20 3.77
CA THR A 487 17.00 -24.30 2.63
C THR A 487 17.63 -23.02 3.15
N VAL A 488 18.87 -22.79 2.74
CA VAL A 488 19.57 -21.51 2.93
C VAL A 488 18.78 -20.45 2.16
N GLU A 489 17.90 -19.71 2.86
CA GLU A 489 17.25 -18.47 2.38
C GLU A 489 16.19 -17.94 3.38
N GLU A 490 16.39 -18.12 4.69
CA GLU A 490 15.50 -17.53 5.72
C GLU A 490 16.26 -16.51 6.60
N SER A 491 16.88 -15.52 6.00
CA SER A 491 17.30 -14.34 6.76
C SER A 491 17.14 -13.10 5.93
N ASN A 492 16.30 -12.20 6.42
CA ASN A 492 16.04 -10.83 5.98
C ASN A 492 14.69 -10.62 5.26
N PHE A 493 13.62 -10.61 6.04
CA PHE A 493 12.40 -9.84 5.74
C PHE A 493 11.96 -9.07 6.99
#